data_a04ee1fb4aaac789ed3a52958ad07650
#
_entry.id   a04ee1fb4aaac789ed3a52958ad07650
#
_cell.length_a   1.000
_cell.length_b   1.000
_cell.length_c   1.000
_cell.angle_alpha   90.00
_cell.angle_beta   90.00
_cell.angle_gamma   90.00
#
_symmetry.space_group_name_H-M   'P 1'
#
loop_
_entity.id
_entity.type
_entity.pdbx_description
1 polymer ?
#
loop_
_entity_poly.entity_id
_entity_poly.type
_entity_poly.pdbx_seq_one_letter_code
_entity_poly.pdbx_strand_id
1 'polypeptide(L)'
;LPCFKCKSCREGNYATCENYDYYGSRRDGGMTEYIAVKRWNLVKMPSGLSYDEGAMCEPVSVARHAVGKLNISKGESVFISGAGPIGLIAGQWAVLLGAKKVYYTDIDKRKLEFAKTLGFYEWENGTVTDCALEGTGYSNALQKCLETVKPHGRMVLMGNPAGEVTMSQNTYWQILRKELCINGTWNSSYNDVINDWHESIKAMADGELNVKPLITHKFPLSECNTAFKMMKNKTEFYNKVILNMQGAD
;
A
#
# COMPACT_ATOMS: atom_id res chain seq x y z
N LEU A 1 -16.92 -6.48 -0.10
CA LEU A 1 -18.04 -7.40 0.03
C LEU A 1 -18.10 -8.32 -1.18
N PRO A 2 -17.63 -9.55 -1.09
CA PRO A 2 -17.71 -10.50 -2.20
C PRO A 2 -19.14 -11.02 -2.39
N CYS A 3 -19.46 -11.47 -3.60
CA CYS A 3 -20.79 -12.05 -3.89
C CYS A 3 -20.92 -13.52 -3.44
N PHE A 4 -19.81 -14.20 -3.15
CA PHE A 4 -19.68 -15.62 -2.78
C PHE A 4 -20.22 -16.63 -3.82
N LYS A 5 -20.55 -16.18 -5.04
CA LYS A 5 -21.20 -17.01 -6.09
C LYS A 5 -20.39 -17.11 -7.38
N CYS A 6 -19.63 -16.08 -7.77
CA CYS A 6 -18.83 -16.09 -8.98
C CYS A 6 -17.62 -17.04 -8.88
N LYS A 7 -16.96 -17.28 -9.99
CA LYS A 7 -15.82 -18.19 -10.05
C LYS A 7 -14.71 -17.77 -9.08
N SER A 8 -14.29 -16.49 -9.12
CA SER A 8 -13.27 -15.95 -8.21
C SER A 8 -13.61 -16.19 -6.74
N CYS A 9 -14.86 -15.96 -6.33
CA CYS A 9 -15.28 -16.18 -4.95
C CYS A 9 -15.24 -17.67 -4.55
N ARG A 10 -15.63 -18.58 -5.45
CA ARG A 10 -15.57 -20.02 -5.17
C ARG A 10 -14.14 -20.54 -5.03
N GLU A 11 -13.19 -19.86 -5.64
CA GLU A 11 -11.75 -20.13 -5.54
C GLU A 11 -11.07 -19.39 -4.37
N GLY A 12 -11.85 -18.65 -3.54
CA GLY A 12 -11.30 -17.87 -2.42
C GLY A 12 -10.66 -16.54 -2.82
N ASN A 13 -10.75 -16.13 -4.08
CA ASN A 13 -10.17 -14.89 -4.60
C ASN A 13 -11.16 -13.72 -4.49
N TYR A 14 -11.52 -13.36 -3.27
CA TYR A 14 -12.59 -12.39 -2.99
C TYR A 14 -12.31 -10.99 -3.50
N ALA A 15 -11.06 -10.55 -3.51
CA ALA A 15 -10.65 -9.23 -4.02
C ALA A 15 -10.94 -9.05 -5.52
N THR A 16 -10.97 -10.15 -6.29
CA THR A 16 -11.26 -10.15 -7.73
C THR A 16 -12.69 -10.62 -8.03
N CYS A 17 -13.61 -10.49 -7.08
CA CYS A 17 -15.02 -10.81 -7.27
C CYS A 17 -15.62 -10.02 -8.43
N GLU A 18 -16.28 -10.69 -9.38
CA GLU A 18 -16.93 -10.07 -10.55
C GLU A 18 -18.04 -9.10 -10.17
N ASN A 19 -18.66 -9.30 -9.01
CA ASN A 19 -19.78 -8.51 -8.49
C ASN A 19 -19.43 -7.97 -7.08
N TYR A 20 -18.17 -7.50 -6.89
CA TYR A 20 -17.80 -6.99 -5.59
C TYR A 20 -18.49 -5.65 -5.28
N ASP A 21 -18.73 -5.48 -4.01
CA ASP A 21 -19.28 -4.28 -3.42
C ASP A 21 -18.42 -3.89 -2.21
N TYR A 22 -18.37 -2.62 -1.85
CA TYR A 22 -17.64 -2.21 -0.66
C TYR A 22 -18.13 -0.89 -0.08
N TYR A 23 -17.96 -0.80 1.23
CA TYR A 23 -18.36 0.37 2.01
C TYR A 23 -17.54 1.59 1.61
N GLY A 24 -18.22 2.74 1.52
CA GLY A 24 -17.60 4.02 1.20
C GLY A 24 -17.47 4.33 -0.29
N SER A 25 -17.86 3.40 -1.19
CA SER A 25 -17.86 3.64 -2.63
C SER A 25 -19.15 3.20 -3.31
N ARG A 26 -19.64 1.99 -3.05
CA ARG A 26 -20.85 1.44 -3.68
C ARG A 26 -22.05 1.41 -2.74
N ARG A 27 -21.80 1.71 -1.49
CA ARG A 27 -22.78 1.92 -0.41
C ARG A 27 -22.15 2.84 0.63
N ASP A 28 -22.96 3.28 1.60
CA ASP A 28 -22.50 4.14 2.70
C ASP A 28 -21.30 3.54 3.41
N GLY A 29 -20.35 4.39 3.82
CA GLY A 29 -19.07 4.03 4.37
C GLY A 29 -18.92 4.35 5.85
N GLY A 30 -17.67 4.38 6.32
CA GLY A 30 -17.30 4.56 7.71
C GLY A 30 -17.12 6.02 8.17
N MET A 31 -17.42 7.03 7.34
CA MET A 31 -17.39 8.44 7.77
C MET A 31 -18.66 8.79 8.52
N THR A 32 -18.90 8.11 9.63
CA THR A 32 -20.08 8.21 10.49
C THR A 32 -19.76 7.68 11.87
N GLU A 33 -20.54 8.09 12.87
CA GLU A 33 -20.38 7.59 14.25
C GLU A 33 -20.70 6.10 14.38
N TYR A 34 -21.65 5.60 13.60
CA TYR A 34 -22.09 4.21 13.61
C TYR A 34 -22.26 3.67 12.19
N ILE A 35 -21.82 2.45 11.97
CA ILE A 35 -22.01 1.74 10.71
C ILE A 35 -22.42 0.29 10.98
N ALA A 36 -23.40 -0.20 10.22
CA ALA A 36 -23.79 -1.60 10.22
C ALA A 36 -22.94 -2.37 9.19
N VAL A 37 -22.15 -3.32 9.67
CA VAL A 37 -21.29 -4.14 8.81
C VAL A 37 -21.58 -5.63 9.00
N LYS A 38 -21.34 -6.43 7.97
CA LYS A 38 -21.48 -7.88 8.07
C LYS A 38 -20.36 -8.45 8.97
N ARG A 39 -20.71 -9.44 9.81
CA ARG A 39 -19.75 -10.11 10.72
C ARG A 39 -18.50 -10.58 9.99
N TRP A 40 -18.63 -11.03 8.75
CA TRP A 40 -17.52 -11.48 7.92
C TRP A 40 -16.43 -10.41 7.67
N ASN A 41 -16.83 -9.13 7.71
CA ASN A 41 -15.92 -7.99 7.51
C ASN A 41 -15.30 -7.47 8.83
N LEU A 42 -15.49 -8.16 9.94
CA LEU A 42 -14.96 -7.74 11.23
C LEU A 42 -13.73 -8.56 11.61
N VAL A 43 -12.67 -7.86 11.95
CA VAL A 43 -11.49 -8.45 12.58
C VAL A 43 -11.34 -7.85 13.97
N LYS A 44 -11.16 -8.72 14.99
CA LYS A 44 -11.00 -8.27 16.37
C LYS A 44 -9.65 -7.57 16.52
N MET A 45 -9.67 -6.36 17.04
CA MET A 45 -8.48 -5.61 17.37
C MET A 45 -7.90 -6.11 18.71
N PRO A 46 -6.59 -6.43 18.80
CA PRO A 46 -5.94 -6.81 20.05
C PRO A 46 -5.95 -5.68 21.07
N SER A 47 -5.93 -6.04 22.37
CA SER A 47 -5.72 -5.07 23.43
C SER A 47 -4.32 -4.44 23.29
N GLY A 48 -4.23 -3.12 23.44
CA GLY A 48 -2.97 -2.38 23.31
C GLY A 48 -2.74 -1.73 21.95
N LEU A 49 -3.51 -2.09 20.92
CA LEU A 49 -3.53 -1.35 19.66
C LEU A 49 -4.53 -0.20 19.77
N SER A 50 -4.10 1.02 19.49
CA SER A 50 -4.97 2.21 19.49
C SER A 50 -5.95 2.19 18.31
N TYR A 51 -7.05 2.95 18.42
CA TYR A 51 -7.99 3.11 17.30
C TYR A 51 -7.34 3.74 16.06
N ASP A 52 -6.39 4.65 16.25
CA ASP A 52 -5.62 5.24 15.15
C ASP A 52 -4.82 4.18 14.39
N GLU A 53 -4.14 3.29 15.12
CA GLU A 53 -3.42 2.16 14.51
C GLU A 53 -4.39 1.17 13.87
N GLY A 54 -5.53 0.91 14.49
CA GLY A 54 -6.60 0.10 13.92
C GLY A 54 -7.11 0.65 12.60
N ALA A 55 -7.25 1.98 12.48
CA ALA A 55 -7.64 2.66 11.25
C ALA A 55 -6.60 2.50 10.11
N MET A 56 -5.36 2.14 10.44
CA MET A 56 -4.32 1.84 9.46
C MET A 56 -4.37 0.40 8.95
N CYS A 57 -5.20 -0.47 9.50
CA CYS A 57 -5.22 -1.89 9.15
C CYS A 57 -5.48 -2.12 7.66
N GLU A 58 -6.41 -1.36 7.04
CA GLU A 58 -6.71 -1.48 5.62
C GLU A 58 -5.48 -1.18 4.75
N PRO A 59 -4.86 0.01 4.79
CA PRO A 59 -3.68 0.28 3.97
C PRO A 59 -2.48 -0.62 4.31
N VAL A 60 -2.37 -1.10 5.55
CA VAL A 60 -1.34 -2.07 5.95
C VAL A 60 -1.57 -3.42 5.26
N SER A 61 -2.82 -3.89 5.16
CA SER A 61 -3.17 -5.14 4.50
C SER A 61 -2.98 -5.07 2.98
N VAL A 62 -3.28 -3.93 2.37
CA VAL A 62 -3.02 -3.69 0.93
C VAL A 62 -1.52 -3.75 0.63
N ALA A 63 -0.71 -3.07 1.44
CA ALA A 63 0.74 -3.11 1.31
C ALA A 63 1.31 -4.53 1.54
N ARG A 64 0.79 -5.25 2.55
CA ARG A 64 1.16 -6.66 2.80
C ARG A 64 0.92 -7.53 1.57
N HIS A 65 -0.26 -7.41 0.98
CA HIS A 65 -0.63 -8.17 -0.21
C HIS A 65 0.29 -7.89 -1.39
N ALA A 66 0.56 -6.61 -1.66
CA ALA A 66 1.44 -6.21 -2.75
C ALA A 66 2.88 -6.71 -2.55
N VAL A 67 3.44 -6.52 -1.37
CA VAL A 67 4.83 -6.94 -1.06
C VAL A 67 4.94 -8.46 -1.02
N GLY A 68 3.92 -9.17 -0.57
CA GLY A 68 3.88 -10.63 -0.60
C GLY A 68 4.09 -11.22 -2.01
N LYS A 69 3.56 -10.54 -3.04
CA LYS A 69 3.74 -10.94 -4.45
C LYS A 69 5.16 -10.72 -4.99
N LEU A 70 5.99 -9.91 -4.31
CA LEU A 70 7.40 -9.78 -4.66
C LEU A 70 8.21 -11.03 -4.30
N ASN A 71 7.71 -11.87 -3.39
CA ASN A 71 8.38 -13.09 -2.93
C ASN A 71 9.84 -12.83 -2.57
N ILE A 72 10.06 -11.86 -1.66
CA ILE A 72 11.38 -11.36 -1.27
C ILE A 72 12.18 -12.47 -0.59
N SER A 73 13.40 -12.70 -1.07
CA SER A 73 14.37 -13.56 -0.40
C SER A 73 15.21 -12.75 0.59
N LYS A 74 15.67 -13.41 1.66
CA LYS A 74 16.50 -12.75 2.68
C LYS A 74 17.74 -12.11 2.06
N GLY A 75 17.94 -10.83 2.33
CA GLY A 75 19.10 -10.06 1.88
C GLY A 75 18.90 -9.32 0.56
N GLU A 76 17.78 -9.51 -0.12
CA GLU A 76 17.45 -8.79 -1.35
C GLU A 76 17.18 -7.29 -1.11
N SER A 77 17.25 -6.53 -2.17
CA SER A 77 16.95 -5.09 -2.21
C SER A 77 15.65 -4.84 -2.96
N VAL A 78 14.89 -3.84 -2.50
CA VAL A 78 13.61 -3.46 -3.08
C VAL A 78 13.61 -1.99 -3.47
N PHE A 79 13.13 -1.68 -4.66
CA PHE A 79 12.84 -0.32 -5.10
C PHE A 79 11.33 -0.07 -5.03
N ILE A 80 10.93 1.04 -4.43
CA ILE A 80 9.53 1.45 -4.32
C ILE A 80 9.38 2.84 -4.97
N SER A 81 8.55 2.92 -5.99
CA SER A 81 8.15 4.19 -6.58
C SER A 81 6.92 4.71 -5.86
N GLY A 82 7.07 5.87 -5.19
CA GLY A 82 6.07 6.49 -4.34
C GLY A 82 6.33 6.30 -2.85
N ALA A 83 6.69 7.38 -2.15
CA ALA A 83 6.89 7.43 -0.70
C ALA A 83 5.64 7.96 0.04
N GLY A 84 4.46 7.65 -0.46
CA GLY A 84 3.18 7.88 0.21
C GLY A 84 2.92 6.86 1.33
N PRO A 85 1.78 6.96 2.06
CA PRO A 85 1.47 6.09 3.19
C PRO A 85 1.62 4.60 2.88
N ILE A 86 0.99 4.14 1.78
CA ILE A 86 1.05 2.71 1.38
C ILE A 86 2.47 2.30 0.98
N GLY A 87 3.18 3.17 0.23
CA GLY A 87 4.57 2.89 -0.14
C GLY A 87 5.48 2.74 1.08
N LEU A 88 5.36 3.62 2.07
CA LEU A 88 6.16 3.54 3.32
C LEU A 88 5.81 2.31 4.17
N ILE A 89 4.54 1.93 4.22
CA ILE A 89 4.12 0.67 4.85
C ILE A 89 4.69 -0.53 4.07
N ALA A 90 4.65 -0.48 2.75
CA ALA A 90 5.23 -1.53 1.91
C ALA A 90 6.74 -1.71 2.16
N GLY A 91 7.46 -0.61 2.41
CA GLY A 91 8.87 -0.69 2.81
C GLY A 91 9.10 -1.38 4.14
N GLN A 92 8.27 -1.11 5.14
CA GLN A 92 8.35 -1.81 6.42
C GLN A 92 8.06 -3.31 6.23
N TRP A 93 7.03 -3.67 5.46
CA TRP A 93 6.76 -5.06 5.10
C TRP A 93 7.91 -5.71 4.34
N ALA A 94 8.53 -5.00 3.40
CA ALA A 94 9.67 -5.52 2.66
C ALA A 94 10.84 -5.88 3.60
N VAL A 95 11.15 -5.02 4.57
CA VAL A 95 12.17 -5.29 5.60
C VAL A 95 11.78 -6.49 6.46
N LEU A 96 10.54 -6.55 6.94
CA LEU A 96 10.03 -7.66 7.76
C LEU A 96 10.09 -8.99 7.00
N LEU A 97 9.84 -8.97 5.70
CA LEU A 97 9.92 -10.15 4.82
C LEU A 97 11.34 -10.47 4.33
N GLY A 98 12.35 -9.74 4.82
CA GLY A 98 13.75 -10.10 4.61
C GLY A 98 14.56 -9.20 3.68
N ALA A 99 14.00 -8.10 3.19
CA ALA A 99 14.76 -7.13 2.40
C ALA A 99 15.86 -6.50 3.25
N LYS A 100 17.08 -6.44 2.69
CA LYS A 100 18.22 -5.78 3.32
C LYS A 100 18.20 -4.26 3.15
N LYS A 101 17.70 -3.79 2.01
CA LYS A 101 17.61 -2.36 1.68
C LYS A 101 16.34 -2.06 0.90
N VAL A 102 15.71 -0.94 1.24
CA VAL A 102 14.55 -0.43 0.52
C VAL A 102 14.85 0.98 0.04
N TYR A 103 14.74 1.19 -1.27
CA TYR A 103 15.00 2.46 -1.95
C TYR A 103 13.72 3.09 -2.45
N TYR A 104 13.63 4.41 -2.36
CA TYR A 104 12.46 5.16 -2.80
C TYR A 104 12.78 6.22 -3.84
N THR A 105 11.79 6.47 -4.70
CA THR A 105 11.66 7.75 -5.41
C THR A 105 10.27 8.34 -5.14
N ASP A 106 10.20 9.67 -5.08
CA ASP A 106 8.96 10.43 -5.05
C ASP A 106 9.22 11.80 -5.70
N ILE A 107 8.17 12.43 -6.23
CA ILE A 107 8.25 13.80 -6.76
C ILE A 107 8.32 14.85 -5.65
N ASP A 108 7.83 14.53 -4.46
CA ASP A 108 7.90 15.38 -3.27
C ASP A 108 9.12 15.01 -2.41
N LYS A 109 10.14 15.83 -2.45
CA LYS A 109 11.37 15.63 -1.68
C LYS A 109 11.12 15.50 -0.17
N ARG A 110 10.08 16.17 0.37
CA ARG A 110 9.71 16.08 1.80
C ARG A 110 9.34 14.64 2.18
N LYS A 111 8.71 13.90 1.25
CA LYS A 111 8.38 12.48 1.46
C LYS A 111 9.62 11.59 1.45
N LEU A 112 10.61 11.91 0.62
CA LEU A 112 11.89 11.20 0.62
C LEU A 112 12.66 11.44 1.93
N GLU A 113 12.71 12.70 2.39
CA GLU A 113 13.32 13.00 3.69
C GLU A 113 12.60 12.27 4.83
N PHE A 114 11.27 12.23 4.78
CA PHE A 114 10.50 11.46 5.76
C PHE A 114 10.80 9.95 5.68
N ALA A 115 10.93 9.37 4.49
CA ALA A 115 11.32 7.97 4.32
C ALA A 115 12.70 7.67 4.95
N LYS A 116 13.64 8.62 4.84
CA LYS A 116 14.97 8.49 5.49
C LYS A 116 14.86 8.44 7.02
N THR A 117 13.94 9.17 7.63
CA THR A 117 13.72 9.10 9.10
C THR A 117 13.22 7.72 9.56
N LEU A 118 12.64 6.95 8.64
CA LEU A 118 12.18 5.57 8.88
C LEU A 118 13.27 4.51 8.58
N GLY A 119 14.50 4.95 8.25
CA GLY A 119 15.62 4.06 7.95
C GLY A 119 15.70 3.59 6.49
N PHE A 120 14.94 4.20 5.59
CA PHE A 120 14.96 3.87 4.16
C PHE A 120 15.94 4.75 3.38
N TYR A 121 16.20 4.38 2.14
CA TYR A 121 17.17 5.04 1.28
C TYR A 121 16.48 5.77 0.13
N GLU A 122 16.98 6.95 -0.22
CA GLU A 122 16.65 7.57 -1.49
C GLU A 122 17.37 6.82 -2.62
N TRP A 123 16.66 6.57 -3.72
CA TRP A 123 17.26 5.93 -4.88
C TRP A 123 18.20 6.88 -5.61
N GLU A 124 19.37 6.39 -5.97
CA GLU A 124 20.38 7.12 -6.74
C GLU A 124 20.61 6.47 -8.10
N ASN A 125 21.01 7.28 -9.09
CA ASN A 125 21.29 6.79 -10.44
C ASN A 125 22.31 5.64 -10.42
N GLY A 126 21.97 4.57 -11.14
CA GLY A 126 22.80 3.36 -11.19
C GLY A 126 22.49 2.33 -10.11
N THR A 127 21.65 2.65 -9.12
CA THR A 127 21.19 1.64 -8.16
C THR A 127 20.31 0.63 -8.87
N VAL A 128 20.69 -0.65 -8.77
CA VAL A 128 19.93 -1.80 -9.28
C VAL A 128 19.41 -2.61 -8.10
N THR A 129 18.17 -3.08 -8.19
CA THR A 129 17.50 -3.83 -7.12
C THR A 129 16.98 -5.18 -7.59
N ASP A 130 16.74 -6.08 -6.65
CA ASP A 130 16.20 -7.43 -6.91
C ASP A 130 14.71 -7.39 -7.26
N CYS A 131 13.99 -6.50 -6.59
CA CYS A 131 12.55 -6.32 -6.75
C CYS A 131 12.18 -4.85 -6.92
N ALA A 132 11.00 -4.58 -7.51
CA ALA A 132 10.40 -3.26 -7.53
C ALA A 132 8.90 -3.29 -7.26
N LEU A 133 8.40 -2.25 -6.58
CA LEU A 133 6.98 -1.97 -6.40
C LEU A 133 6.65 -0.63 -7.07
N GLU A 134 5.79 -0.66 -8.08
CA GLU A 134 5.23 0.54 -8.67
C GLU A 134 3.95 0.92 -7.90
N GLY A 135 4.01 2.02 -7.14
CA GLY A 135 2.95 2.44 -6.23
C GLY A 135 2.23 3.73 -6.63
N THR A 136 2.46 4.25 -7.82
CA THR A 136 1.96 5.58 -8.23
C THR A 136 0.95 5.58 -9.36
N GLY A 137 1.03 4.61 -10.29
CA GLY A 137 0.21 4.55 -11.50
C GLY A 137 0.66 5.47 -12.63
N TYR A 138 1.85 6.07 -12.54
CA TYR A 138 2.38 6.95 -13.59
C TYR A 138 3.35 6.23 -14.51
N SER A 139 3.28 6.51 -15.82
CA SER A 139 4.16 5.93 -16.85
C SER A 139 5.66 6.08 -16.52
N ASN A 140 6.08 7.25 -16.06
CA ASN A 140 7.48 7.50 -15.69
C ASN A 140 7.93 6.67 -14.49
N ALA A 141 7.03 6.42 -13.53
CA ALA A 141 7.30 5.58 -12.37
C ALA A 141 7.43 4.11 -12.77
N LEU A 142 6.52 3.64 -13.64
CA LEU A 142 6.60 2.31 -14.23
C LEU A 142 7.93 2.11 -14.97
N GLN A 143 8.30 3.06 -15.84
CA GLN A 143 9.57 3.01 -16.56
C GLN A 143 10.76 2.93 -15.59
N LYS A 144 10.77 3.78 -14.57
CA LYS A 144 11.83 3.79 -13.54
C LYS A 144 11.95 2.43 -12.84
N CYS A 145 10.84 1.80 -12.48
CA CYS A 145 10.84 0.46 -11.90
C CYS A 145 11.48 -0.57 -12.84
N LEU A 146 11.08 -0.58 -14.12
CA LEU A 146 11.61 -1.50 -15.13
C LEU A 146 13.11 -1.31 -15.38
N GLU A 147 13.60 -0.07 -15.36
CA GLU A 147 15.02 0.24 -15.49
C GLU A 147 15.83 -0.21 -14.27
N THR A 148 15.27 -0.07 -13.08
CA THR A 148 15.96 -0.31 -11.80
C THR A 148 16.09 -1.79 -11.46
N VAL A 149 15.12 -2.62 -11.86
CA VAL A 149 15.15 -4.05 -11.55
C VAL A 149 16.20 -4.79 -12.36
N LYS A 150 17.00 -5.67 -11.70
CA LYS A 150 18.00 -6.53 -12.33
C LYS A 150 17.38 -7.56 -13.31
N PRO A 151 18.15 -8.20 -14.20
CA PRO A 151 17.69 -9.37 -14.94
C PRO A 151 17.14 -10.46 -13.99
N HIS A 152 16.07 -11.13 -14.42
CA HIS A 152 15.32 -12.14 -13.65
C HIS A 152 14.71 -11.59 -12.35
N GLY A 153 14.62 -10.25 -12.22
CA GLY A 153 14.01 -9.61 -11.07
C GLY A 153 12.48 -9.66 -11.10
N ARG A 154 11.88 -9.22 -10.00
CA ARG A 154 10.43 -9.28 -9.80
C ARG A 154 9.86 -7.89 -9.59
N MET A 155 8.68 -7.66 -10.14
CA MET A 155 7.99 -6.39 -10.03
C MET A 155 6.51 -6.57 -9.71
N VAL A 156 5.97 -5.68 -8.90
CA VAL A 156 4.53 -5.60 -8.62
C VAL A 156 4.00 -4.23 -9.03
N LEU A 157 2.88 -4.25 -9.76
CA LEU A 157 2.11 -3.08 -10.15
C LEU A 157 0.97 -2.90 -9.15
N MET A 158 0.98 -1.83 -8.39
CA MET A 158 -0.01 -1.50 -7.38
C MET A 158 -0.68 -0.14 -7.64
N GLY A 159 0.06 0.79 -8.23
CA GLY A 159 -0.44 2.15 -8.48
C GLY A 159 -1.66 2.14 -9.40
N ASN A 160 -2.75 2.78 -8.96
CA ASN A 160 -3.95 2.92 -9.78
C ASN A 160 -3.80 4.13 -10.72
N PRO A 161 -3.73 3.91 -12.05
CA PRO A 161 -3.48 5.00 -12.98
C PRO A 161 -4.70 5.93 -13.09
N ALA A 162 -4.44 7.23 -13.08
CA ALA A 162 -5.47 8.26 -13.30
C ALA A 162 -5.73 8.55 -14.80
N GLY A 163 -4.95 7.94 -15.70
CA GLY A 163 -5.03 8.12 -17.16
C GLY A 163 -4.32 6.98 -17.88
N GLU A 164 -4.01 7.20 -19.14
CA GLU A 164 -3.31 6.20 -19.95
C GLU A 164 -1.90 5.93 -19.41
N VAL A 165 -1.53 4.65 -19.36
CA VAL A 165 -0.17 4.22 -19.06
C VAL A 165 0.51 3.86 -20.38
N THR A 166 1.55 4.61 -20.70
CA THR A 166 2.33 4.43 -21.94
C THR A 166 3.77 4.05 -21.62
N MET A 167 4.39 3.31 -22.52
CA MET A 167 5.82 3.01 -22.45
C MET A 167 6.46 3.05 -23.83
N SER A 168 7.73 3.44 -23.88
CA SER A 168 8.51 3.40 -25.11
C SER A 168 8.87 1.96 -25.49
N GLN A 169 9.22 1.73 -26.74
CA GLN A 169 9.76 0.45 -27.20
C GLN A 169 10.98 0.02 -26.37
N ASN A 170 11.86 0.96 -26.05
CA ASN A 170 13.03 0.66 -25.21
C ASN A 170 12.65 0.20 -23.80
N THR A 171 11.64 0.84 -23.21
CA THR A 171 11.10 0.41 -21.91
C THR A 171 10.49 -0.99 -21.97
N TYR A 172 9.72 -1.28 -23.03
CA TYR A 172 9.17 -2.61 -23.26
C TYR A 172 10.26 -3.67 -23.39
N TRP A 173 11.35 -3.36 -24.11
CA TRP A 173 12.50 -4.25 -24.23
C TRP A 173 13.18 -4.59 -22.90
N GLN A 174 13.09 -3.72 -21.86
CA GLN A 174 13.60 -4.07 -20.53
C GLN A 174 12.87 -5.30 -19.96
N ILE A 175 11.57 -5.42 -20.19
CA ILE A 175 10.79 -6.57 -19.75
C ILE A 175 11.31 -7.85 -20.41
N LEU A 176 11.47 -7.82 -21.74
CA LEU A 176 11.89 -8.98 -22.52
C LEU A 176 13.34 -9.38 -22.24
N ARG A 177 14.27 -8.41 -22.33
CA ARG A 177 15.72 -8.67 -22.22
C ARG A 177 16.17 -9.01 -20.81
N LYS A 178 15.43 -8.56 -19.81
CA LYS A 178 15.69 -8.92 -18.41
C LYS A 178 14.87 -10.13 -17.95
N GLU A 179 13.98 -10.68 -18.77
CA GLU A 179 13.08 -11.78 -18.40
C GLU A 179 12.37 -11.51 -17.07
N LEU A 180 11.75 -10.31 -16.94
CA LEU A 180 11.15 -9.86 -15.69
C LEU A 180 9.86 -10.63 -15.38
N CYS A 181 9.68 -11.00 -14.10
CA CYS A 181 8.40 -11.45 -13.57
C CYS A 181 7.60 -10.24 -13.08
N ILE A 182 6.48 -9.90 -13.75
CA ILE A 182 5.64 -8.75 -13.40
C ILE A 182 4.26 -9.24 -12.96
N ASN A 183 3.86 -8.87 -11.75
CA ASN A 183 2.57 -9.21 -11.16
C ASN A 183 1.72 -7.97 -10.92
N GLY A 184 0.43 -8.07 -11.19
CA GLY A 184 -0.56 -7.11 -10.71
C GLY A 184 -1.00 -7.44 -9.28
N THR A 185 -1.43 -6.41 -8.55
CA THR A 185 -2.07 -6.57 -7.24
C THR A 185 -3.36 -5.77 -7.17
N TRP A 186 -4.33 -6.24 -6.40
CA TRP A 186 -5.58 -5.54 -6.17
C TRP A 186 -6.07 -5.77 -4.74
N ASN A 187 -6.29 -4.68 -4.00
CA ASN A 187 -6.71 -4.71 -2.59
C ASN A 187 -5.83 -5.64 -1.71
N SER A 188 -6.45 -6.43 -0.86
CA SER A 188 -5.85 -7.40 0.04
C SER A 188 -6.61 -8.73 -0.03
N SER A 189 -5.99 -9.83 0.40
CA SER A 189 -6.61 -11.16 0.41
C SER A 189 -7.02 -11.57 1.82
N TYR A 190 -8.16 -12.26 1.87
CA TYR A 190 -8.70 -12.89 3.07
C TYR A 190 -9.35 -14.20 2.66
N ASN A 191 -8.66 -15.30 2.87
CA ASN A 191 -9.16 -16.66 2.64
C ASN A 191 -8.49 -17.63 3.62
N ASP A 192 -8.73 -18.91 3.48
CA ASP A 192 -8.20 -19.94 4.39
C ASP A 192 -6.67 -20.10 4.33
N VAL A 193 -6.01 -19.56 3.31
CA VAL A 193 -4.56 -19.67 3.10
C VAL A 193 -3.85 -18.34 3.31
N ILE A 194 -4.44 -17.24 2.84
CA ILE A 194 -3.86 -15.89 2.91
C ILE A 194 -4.79 -15.00 3.72
N ASN A 195 -4.24 -14.37 4.75
CA ASN A 195 -4.99 -13.48 5.61
C ASN A 195 -4.20 -12.20 5.91
N ASP A 196 -4.12 -11.32 4.91
CA ASP A 196 -3.38 -10.07 5.01
C ASP A 196 -3.87 -9.17 6.15
N TRP A 197 -5.15 -9.25 6.52
CA TRP A 197 -5.74 -8.47 7.61
C TRP A 197 -5.25 -8.92 8.98
N HIS A 198 -5.28 -10.22 9.27
CA HIS A 198 -4.79 -10.75 10.54
C HIS A 198 -3.28 -10.59 10.68
N GLU A 199 -2.52 -10.83 9.61
CA GLU A 199 -1.07 -10.58 9.61
C GLU A 199 -0.77 -9.11 9.89
N SER A 200 -1.53 -8.20 9.29
CA SER A 200 -1.35 -6.75 9.49
C SER A 200 -1.63 -6.31 10.92
N ILE A 201 -2.75 -6.74 11.49
CA ILE A 201 -3.09 -6.44 12.88
C ILE A 201 -2.05 -7.03 13.83
N LYS A 202 -1.64 -8.28 13.59
CA LYS A 202 -0.62 -8.94 14.40
C LYS A 202 0.71 -8.20 14.34
N ALA A 203 1.23 -7.89 13.16
CA ALA A 203 2.51 -7.20 13.00
C ALA A 203 2.51 -5.80 13.65
N MET A 204 1.39 -5.08 13.61
CA MET A 204 1.25 -3.80 14.32
C MET A 204 1.19 -4.01 15.84
N ALA A 205 0.46 -5.00 16.32
CA ALA A 205 0.33 -5.29 17.76
C ALA A 205 1.64 -5.78 18.38
N ASP A 206 2.41 -6.57 17.63
CA ASP A 206 3.73 -7.08 18.05
C ASP A 206 4.83 -6.00 17.92
N GLY A 207 4.54 -4.81 17.38
CA GLY A 207 5.48 -3.73 17.17
C GLY A 207 6.47 -3.96 16.01
N GLU A 208 6.23 -4.96 15.18
CA GLU A 208 7.04 -5.26 13.97
C GLU A 208 6.81 -4.21 12.87
N LEU A 209 5.63 -3.61 12.83
CA LEU A 209 5.29 -2.46 11.99
C LEU A 209 4.92 -1.25 12.84
N ASN A 210 5.56 -0.12 12.56
CA ASN A 210 5.27 1.14 13.24
C ASN A 210 4.53 2.10 12.29
N VAL A 211 3.21 2.18 12.44
CA VAL A 211 2.37 3.06 11.62
C VAL A 211 2.14 4.44 12.25
N LYS A 212 2.45 4.62 13.54
CA LYS A 212 2.22 5.88 14.27
C LYS A 212 2.87 7.09 13.61
N PRO A 213 4.15 7.06 13.20
CA PRO A 213 4.79 8.19 12.54
C PRO A 213 4.14 8.59 11.22
N LEU A 214 3.42 7.64 10.58
CA LEU A 214 2.75 7.89 9.30
C LEU A 214 1.48 8.73 9.47
N ILE A 215 0.89 8.77 10.66
CA ILE A 215 -0.31 9.57 10.96
C ILE A 215 0.12 10.98 11.30
N THR A 216 0.08 11.86 10.30
CA THR A 216 0.56 13.24 10.44
C THR A 216 -0.51 14.21 10.87
N HIS A 217 -1.78 13.92 10.59
CA HIS A 217 -2.90 14.82 10.88
C HIS A 217 -4.11 14.05 11.39
N LYS A 218 -4.81 14.69 12.33
CA LYS A 218 -6.10 14.23 12.84
C LYS A 218 -7.07 15.41 12.85
N PHE A 219 -8.25 15.18 12.31
CA PHE A 219 -9.33 16.16 12.28
C PHE A 219 -10.60 15.54 12.85
N PRO A 220 -11.45 16.31 13.53
CA PRO A 220 -12.81 15.87 13.79
C PRO A 220 -13.59 15.74 12.48
N LEU A 221 -14.62 14.89 12.44
CA LEU A 221 -15.44 14.70 11.24
C LEU A 221 -16.03 16.02 10.73
N SER A 222 -16.39 16.94 11.63
CA SER A 222 -16.91 18.28 11.29
C SER A 222 -15.95 19.12 10.43
N GLU A 223 -14.65 18.83 10.50
CA GLU A 223 -13.60 19.51 9.72
C GLU A 223 -13.12 18.73 8.50
N CYS A 224 -13.85 17.70 8.07
CA CYS A 224 -13.46 16.86 6.92
C CYS A 224 -13.18 17.68 5.66
N ASN A 225 -13.94 18.75 5.41
CA ASN A 225 -13.71 19.64 4.26
C ASN A 225 -12.36 20.37 4.34
N THR A 226 -11.93 20.77 5.53
CA THR A 226 -10.60 21.37 5.76
C THR A 226 -9.50 20.37 5.46
N ALA A 227 -9.63 19.15 5.99
CA ALA A 227 -8.70 18.06 5.73
C ALA A 227 -8.57 17.75 4.22
N PHE A 228 -9.69 17.61 3.50
CA PHE A 228 -9.68 17.35 2.06
C PHE A 228 -9.10 18.51 1.25
N LYS A 229 -9.39 19.78 1.63
CA LYS A 229 -8.77 20.95 0.96
C LYS A 229 -7.27 20.99 1.17
N MET A 230 -6.80 20.74 2.38
CA MET A 230 -5.37 20.65 2.69
C MET A 230 -4.68 19.61 1.81
N MET A 231 -5.21 18.38 1.76
CA MET A 231 -4.65 17.29 0.95
C MET A 231 -4.68 17.61 -0.55
N LYS A 232 -5.80 18.13 -1.06
CA LYS A 232 -5.96 18.47 -2.49
C LYS A 232 -4.97 19.55 -2.91
N ASN A 233 -4.83 20.60 -2.11
CA ASN A 233 -4.01 21.76 -2.44
C ASN A 233 -2.55 21.58 -2.02
N LYS A 234 -2.22 20.51 -1.28
CA LYS A 234 -0.86 20.20 -0.77
C LYS A 234 -0.25 21.40 -0.03
N THR A 235 -1.05 22.10 0.77
CA THR A 235 -0.67 23.32 1.47
C THR A 235 0.44 23.09 2.49
N GLU A 236 0.55 21.88 2.99
CA GLU A 236 1.60 21.45 3.90
C GLU A 236 2.02 19.99 3.63
N PHE A 237 3.09 19.54 4.27
CA PHE A 237 3.47 18.13 4.22
C PHE A 237 2.44 17.31 4.99
N TYR A 238 1.93 16.26 4.35
CA TYR A 238 1.10 15.26 5.00
C TYR A 238 1.45 13.85 4.50
N ASN A 239 1.17 12.87 5.33
CA ASN A 239 1.24 11.47 4.95
C ASN A 239 -0.14 10.81 5.13
N LYS A 240 -0.49 10.32 6.32
CA LYS A 240 -1.84 9.81 6.59
C LYS A 240 -2.63 10.83 7.41
N VAL A 241 -3.83 11.12 6.92
CA VAL A 241 -4.81 11.99 7.60
C VAL A 241 -5.94 11.11 8.14
N ILE A 242 -6.25 11.25 9.41
CA ILE A 242 -7.34 10.53 10.09
C ILE A 242 -8.45 11.52 10.44
N LEU A 243 -9.69 11.08 10.23
CA LEU A 243 -10.88 11.75 10.74
C LEU A 243 -11.35 11.02 12.00
N ASN A 244 -11.49 11.78 13.10
CA ASN A 244 -12.08 11.27 14.33
C ASN A 244 -13.60 11.42 14.26
N MET A 245 -14.32 10.32 14.43
CA MET A 245 -15.79 10.29 14.31
C MET A 245 -16.49 10.77 15.60
N GLN A 246 -15.85 10.69 16.75
CA GLN A 246 -16.45 10.94 18.06
C GLN A 246 -16.13 12.31 18.66
N GLY A 247 -15.79 13.32 17.86
CA GLY A 247 -15.35 14.62 18.40
C GLY A 247 -13.95 14.56 19.04
N ALA A 248 -13.28 15.70 19.14
CA ALA A 248 -12.01 15.78 19.86
C ALA A 248 -12.27 15.67 21.37
N ASP A 249 -11.85 14.59 21.99
CA ASP A 249 -11.46 14.57 23.39
C ASP A 249 -9.96 14.89 23.50
#